data_14fbc39e1b65213eb9412361e01baea3
#
_entry.id   14fbc39e1b65213eb9412361e01baea3
#
_cell.length_a   1.000
_cell.length_b   1.000
_cell.length_c   1.000
_cell.angle_alpha   90.00
_cell.angle_beta   90.00
_cell.angle_gamma   90.00
#
_symmetry.space_group_name_H-M   'P 1'
#
loop_
_entity.id
_entity.type
_entity.pdbx_description
1 polymer ?
#
loop_
_entity_poly.entity_id
_entity_poly.type
_entity_poly.pdbx_seq_one_letter_code
_entity_poly.pdbx_strand_id
1 'polypeptide(L)'
;MVELNKIYCDDCVNLMKKIDDFSIDCIITSIPYNFDKDYDVYNDKKDFKEYEKWLTVVFKECVRVLKDGGRMFVNVQPVFSENYPTHHIVSQVLMELGLTWGGEILWEKNNYNCAYTAWGGLEESFKTIFKIHLGVC
;
A
#
# COMPACT_ATOMS: atom_id res chain seq x y z
N MET A 1 0.28 3.85 25.22
CA MET A 1 -1.05 3.90 24.59
C MET A 1 -1.06 5.07 23.60
N VAL A 2 -1.52 4.85 22.39
CA VAL A 2 -1.64 5.90 21.35
C VAL A 2 -2.92 6.68 21.61
N GLU A 3 -2.85 8.01 21.60
CA GLU A 3 -4.01 8.87 21.84
C GLU A 3 -4.80 9.08 20.53
N LEU A 4 -6.13 9.14 20.64
CA LEU A 4 -7.01 9.40 19.50
C LEU A 4 -6.87 10.85 18.99
N ASN A 5 -7.17 11.05 17.71
CA ASN A 5 -7.16 12.37 17.05
C ASN A 5 -5.82 13.09 17.08
N LYS A 6 -4.72 12.34 17.12
CA LYS A 6 -3.35 12.87 17.03
C LYS A 6 -2.62 12.34 15.82
N ILE A 7 -1.70 13.15 15.31
CA ILE A 7 -0.74 12.76 14.27
C ILE A 7 0.57 12.41 14.96
N TYR A 8 1.13 11.27 14.59
CA TYR A 8 2.40 10.77 15.09
C TYR A 8 3.41 10.70 13.95
N CYS A 9 4.65 11.13 14.20
CA CYS A 9 5.77 10.99 13.29
C CYS A 9 6.73 9.95 13.85
N ASP A 10 6.68 8.74 13.32
CA ASP A 10 7.50 7.60 13.75
C ASP A 10 7.52 6.55 12.63
N ASP A 11 8.39 5.56 12.72
CA ASP A 11 8.28 4.34 11.93
C ASP A 11 6.94 3.65 12.20
N CYS A 12 6.21 3.32 11.15
CA CYS A 12 4.86 2.81 11.28
C CYS A 12 4.78 1.48 12.06
N VAL A 13 5.77 0.59 11.90
CA VAL A 13 5.81 -0.68 12.63
C VAL A 13 6.05 -0.44 14.12
N ASN A 14 6.98 0.47 14.46
CA ASN A 14 7.25 0.83 15.85
C ASN A 14 6.07 1.51 16.52
N LEU A 15 5.33 2.34 15.77
CA LEU A 15 4.13 2.98 16.28
C LEU A 15 3.00 1.96 16.48
N MET A 16 2.76 1.09 15.49
CA MET A 16 1.70 0.07 15.58
C MET A 16 1.89 -0.89 16.74
N LYS A 17 3.13 -1.21 17.15
CA LYS A 17 3.40 -2.00 18.38
C LYS A 17 2.84 -1.38 19.67
N LYS A 18 2.53 -0.07 19.66
CA LYS A 18 1.93 0.64 20.80
C LYS A 18 0.39 0.64 20.75
N ILE A 19 -0.18 0.05 19.70
CA ILE A 19 -1.62 -0.06 19.44
C ILE A 19 -2.05 -1.48 19.83
N ASP A 20 -3.19 -1.59 20.53
CA ASP A 20 -3.74 -2.88 20.93
C ASP A 20 -4.22 -3.68 19.72
N ASP A 21 -4.19 -5.01 19.85
CA ASP A 21 -4.73 -5.92 18.85
C ASP A 21 -6.23 -5.65 18.65
N PHE A 22 -6.71 -5.81 17.44
CA PHE A 22 -8.14 -5.70 17.08
C PHE A 22 -8.80 -4.40 17.57
N SER A 23 -8.09 -3.27 17.49
CA SER A 23 -8.57 -1.97 18.00
C SER A 23 -8.92 -0.94 16.91
N ILE A 24 -8.46 -1.17 15.67
CA ILE A 24 -8.62 -0.23 14.54
C ILE A 24 -9.75 -0.69 13.62
N ASP A 25 -10.68 0.19 13.30
CA ASP A 25 -11.81 -0.10 12.42
C ASP A 25 -11.45 0.01 10.93
N CYS A 26 -10.55 0.92 10.59
CA CYS A 26 -10.19 1.19 9.20
C CYS A 26 -8.73 1.64 9.07
N ILE A 27 -8.03 1.07 8.08
CA ILE A 27 -6.68 1.48 7.69
C ILE A 27 -6.74 1.99 6.25
N ILE A 28 -6.18 3.19 6.03
CA ILE A 28 -6.02 3.76 4.69
C ILE A 28 -4.55 4.13 4.52
N THR A 29 -3.90 3.58 3.51
CA THR A 29 -2.48 3.83 3.28
C THR A 29 -2.13 3.90 1.80
N SER A 30 -1.08 4.66 1.50
CA SER A 30 -0.37 4.60 0.22
C SER A 30 1.04 4.14 0.53
N ILE A 31 1.41 2.97 0.04
CA ILE A 31 2.72 2.39 0.29
C ILE A 31 3.79 3.03 -0.61
N PRO A 32 5.07 3.03 -0.22
CA PRO A 32 6.17 3.25 -1.16
C PRO A 32 6.10 2.22 -2.29
N TYR A 33 6.29 2.66 -3.55
CA TYR A 33 6.07 1.79 -4.71
C TYR A 33 7.31 1.04 -5.18
N ASN A 34 8.44 1.23 -4.51
CA ASN A 34 9.74 0.73 -4.92
C ASN A 34 10.18 1.26 -6.30
N PHE A 35 10.02 2.56 -6.51
CA PHE A 35 10.13 3.25 -7.79
C PHE A 35 11.34 4.19 -7.87
N ASP A 36 12.33 4.00 -7.02
CA ASP A 36 13.54 4.87 -6.93
C ASP A 36 13.19 6.34 -6.61
N LYS A 37 12.18 6.55 -5.75
CA LYS A 37 11.86 7.89 -5.26
C LYS A 37 12.83 8.30 -4.17
N ASP A 38 13.28 9.54 -4.24
CA ASP A 38 14.11 10.14 -3.21
C ASP A 38 13.26 10.43 -1.96
N TYR A 39 13.48 9.61 -0.93
CA TYR A 39 12.93 9.81 0.42
C TYR A 39 14.11 10.01 1.38
N ASP A 40 14.00 10.95 2.31
CA ASP A 40 15.09 11.32 3.24
C ASP A 40 15.71 10.13 3.99
N VAL A 41 14.90 9.14 4.39
CA VAL A 41 15.34 8.03 5.26
C VAL A 41 14.96 6.64 4.74
N TYR A 42 14.19 6.56 3.68
CA TYR A 42 13.72 5.29 3.12
C TYR A 42 14.33 5.03 1.74
N ASN A 43 14.97 3.87 1.57
CA ASN A 43 15.46 3.43 0.28
C ASN A 43 14.31 2.81 -0.53
N ASP A 44 13.82 3.55 -1.52
CA ASP A 44 12.74 3.15 -2.44
C ASP A 44 13.26 2.36 -3.66
N LYS A 45 14.45 1.79 -3.55
CA LYS A 45 15.07 0.92 -4.54
C LYS A 45 15.58 -0.35 -3.88
N LYS A 46 14.65 -1.22 -3.49
CA LYS A 46 14.95 -2.54 -2.95
C LYS A 46 14.87 -3.60 -4.02
N ASP A 47 15.62 -4.68 -3.87
CA ASP A 47 15.29 -5.93 -4.55
C ASP A 47 13.83 -6.32 -4.26
N PHE A 48 13.12 -6.86 -5.25
CA PHE A 48 11.69 -7.15 -5.10
C PHE A 48 11.38 -8.14 -3.98
N LYS A 49 12.25 -9.10 -3.71
CA LYS A 49 12.08 -10.04 -2.58
C LYS A 49 12.28 -9.34 -1.23
N GLU A 50 13.17 -8.36 -1.16
CA GLU A 50 13.36 -7.55 0.04
C GLU A 50 12.17 -6.62 0.25
N TYR A 51 11.65 -6.05 -0.83
CA TYR A 51 10.46 -5.22 -0.79
C TYR A 51 9.23 -6.01 -0.32
N GLU A 52 9.00 -7.20 -0.84
CA GLU A 52 7.91 -8.10 -0.43
C GLU A 52 8.03 -8.49 1.05
N LYS A 53 9.22 -8.83 1.52
CA LYS A 53 9.48 -9.10 2.95
C LYS A 53 9.17 -7.90 3.82
N TRP A 54 9.58 -6.71 3.38
CA TRP A 54 9.29 -5.48 4.10
C TRP A 54 7.78 -5.20 4.15
N LEU A 55 7.07 -5.33 3.02
CA LEU A 55 5.61 -5.22 2.97
C LEU A 55 4.94 -6.21 3.93
N THR A 56 5.40 -7.46 3.95
CA THR A 56 4.87 -8.49 4.84
C THR A 56 5.00 -8.08 6.31
N VAL A 57 6.13 -7.51 6.71
CA VAL A 57 6.33 -7.04 8.09
C VAL A 57 5.36 -5.91 8.44
N VAL A 58 5.21 -4.91 7.56
CA VAL A 58 4.30 -3.78 7.78
C VAL A 58 2.85 -4.26 7.82
N PHE A 59 2.43 -5.06 6.84
CA PHE A 59 1.05 -5.52 6.76
C PHE A 59 0.66 -6.50 7.86
N LYS A 60 1.60 -7.29 8.38
CA LYS A 60 1.35 -8.13 9.55
C LYS A 60 0.93 -7.30 10.77
N GLU A 61 1.55 -6.16 11.01
CA GLU A 61 1.14 -5.26 12.07
C GLU A 61 -0.19 -4.57 11.76
N CYS A 62 -0.44 -4.19 10.50
CA CYS A 62 -1.74 -3.67 10.07
C CYS A 62 -2.88 -4.66 10.36
N VAL A 63 -2.68 -5.93 10.00
CA VAL A 63 -3.67 -7.00 10.24
C VAL A 63 -3.88 -7.23 11.73
N ARG A 64 -2.81 -7.24 12.53
CA ARG A 64 -2.89 -7.42 14.00
C ARG A 64 -3.76 -6.37 14.67
N VAL A 65 -3.60 -5.11 14.29
CA VAL A 65 -4.36 -4.00 14.91
C VAL A 65 -5.76 -3.84 14.36
N LEU A 66 -6.05 -4.39 13.19
CA LEU A 66 -7.36 -4.28 12.54
C LEU A 66 -8.37 -5.19 13.24
N LYS A 67 -9.56 -4.67 13.52
CA LYS A 67 -10.68 -5.45 14.08
C LYS A 67 -11.21 -6.49 13.10
N ASP A 68 -11.86 -7.52 13.60
CA ASP A 68 -12.70 -8.39 12.78
C ASP A 68 -13.80 -7.57 12.11
N GLY A 69 -13.98 -7.76 10.79
CA GLY A 69 -14.86 -6.92 9.98
C GLY A 69 -14.32 -5.54 9.64
N GLY A 70 -13.14 -5.18 10.14
CA GLY A 70 -12.42 -3.95 9.78
C GLY A 70 -12.05 -3.90 8.31
N ARG A 71 -11.71 -2.72 7.81
CA ARG A 71 -11.42 -2.48 6.40
C ARG A 71 -10.02 -1.92 6.20
N MET A 72 -9.33 -2.43 5.19
CA MET A 72 -8.03 -1.89 4.76
C MET A 72 -8.09 -1.44 3.30
N PHE A 73 -7.68 -0.20 3.06
CA PHE A 73 -7.56 0.38 1.73
C PHE A 73 -6.09 0.66 1.44
N VAL A 74 -5.56 0.02 0.41
CA VAL A 74 -4.18 0.24 -0.02
C VAL A 74 -4.17 0.91 -1.39
N ASN A 75 -3.64 2.13 -1.43
CA ASN A 75 -3.41 2.82 -2.68
C ASN A 75 -2.08 2.38 -3.27
N VAL A 76 -2.10 1.76 -4.42
CA VAL A 76 -0.93 1.23 -5.12
C VAL A 76 -1.11 1.32 -6.62
N GLN A 77 -0.01 1.42 -7.35
CA GLN A 77 -0.02 1.33 -8.81
C GLN A 77 0.98 0.26 -9.28
N PRO A 78 0.76 -0.38 -10.42
CA PRO A 78 1.76 -1.26 -11.03
C PRO A 78 3.02 -0.46 -11.40
N VAL A 79 4.19 -1.09 -11.23
CA VAL A 79 5.48 -0.52 -11.64
C VAL A 79 5.81 -1.03 -13.03
N PHE A 80 5.45 -0.25 -14.05
CA PHE A 80 5.60 -0.67 -15.44
C PHE A 80 7.06 -0.71 -15.90
N SER A 81 7.90 0.19 -15.40
CA SER A 81 9.32 0.27 -15.78
C SER A 81 10.10 -1.01 -15.47
N GLU A 82 9.70 -1.72 -14.43
CA GLU A 82 10.33 -2.95 -13.98
C GLU A 82 9.52 -4.21 -14.37
N ASN A 83 8.43 -4.04 -15.10
CA ASN A 83 7.47 -5.12 -15.42
C ASN A 83 6.99 -5.89 -14.18
N TYR A 84 6.83 -5.18 -13.04
CA TYR A 84 6.52 -5.76 -11.75
C TYR A 84 5.09 -5.43 -11.32
N PRO A 85 4.22 -6.42 -11.17
CA PRO A 85 2.82 -6.21 -10.83
C PRO A 85 2.62 -5.96 -9.32
N THR A 86 3.17 -4.86 -8.80
CA THR A 86 3.17 -4.51 -7.37
C THR A 86 1.77 -4.64 -6.73
N HIS A 87 0.72 -4.23 -7.45
CA HIS A 87 -0.67 -4.31 -6.97
C HIS A 87 -1.14 -5.77 -6.74
N HIS A 88 -0.70 -6.73 -7.57
CA HIS A 88 -1.00 -8.15 -7.36
C HIS A 88 -0.24 -8.71 -6.16
N ILE A 89 1.03 -8.34 -6.00
CA ILE A 89 1.85 -8.77 -4.87
C ILE A 89 1.30 -8.25 -3.56
N VAL A 90 0.90 -6.99 -3.51
CA VAL A 90 0.23 -6.41 -2.35
C VAL A 90 -1.02 -7.19 -1.98
N SER A 91 -1.87 -7.52 -2.97
CA SER A 91 -3.08 -8.32 -2.74
C SER A 91 -2.75 -9.71 -2.22
N GLN A 92 -1.76 -10.37 -2.83
CA GLN A 92 -1.33 -11.70 -2.43
C GLN A 92 -0.82 -11.72 -0.99
N VAL A 93 0.09 -10.82 -0.63
CA VAL A 93 0.63 -10.70 0.74
C VAL A 93 -0.48 -10.50 1.76
N LEU A 94 -1.44 -9.62 1.48
CA LEU A 94 -2.54 -9.35 2.39
C LEU A 94 -3.48 -10.54 2.54
N MET A 95 -3.78 -11.27 1.47
CA MET A 95 -4.57 -12.51 1.54
C MET A 95 -3.83 -13.62 2.28
N GLU A 96 -2.53 -13.76 2.11
CA GLU A 96 -1.70 -14.71 2.88
C GLU A 96 -1.67 -14.38 4.37
N LEU A 97 -1.83 -13.11 4.74
CA LEU A 97 -1.97 -12.65 6.12
C LEU A 97 -3.39 -12.80 6.68
N GLY A 98 -4.33 -13.34 5.91
CA GLY A 98 -5.69 -13.67 6.36
C GLY A 98 -6.77 -12.66 6.00
N LEU A 99 -6.47 -11.62 5.22
CA LEU A 99 -7.49 -10.71 4.74
C LEU A 99 -8.30 -11.30 3.58
N THR A 100 -9.58 -10.99 3.52
CA THR A 100 -10.44 -11.35 2.39
C THR A 100 -10.41 -10.26 1.32
N TRP A 101 -10.26 -10.68 0.07
CA TRP A 101 -10.37 -9.77 -1.06
C TRP A 101 -11.75 -9.15 -1.17
N GLY A 102 -11.86 -7.85 -0.98
CA GLY A 102 -13.12 -7.10 -1.03
C GLY A 102 -13.41 -6.45 -2.37
N GLY A 103 -12.41 -6.32 -3.23
CA GLY A 103 -12.56 -5.72 -4.56
C GLY A 103 -11.48 -4.70 -4.88
N GLU A 104 -11.60 -4.11 -6.06
CA GLU A 104 -10.66 -3.14 -6.61
C GLU A 104 -11.42 -1.88 -7.04
N ILE A 105 -10.88 -0.72 -6.67
CA ILE A 105 -11.42 0.59 -7.05
C ILE A 105 -10.39 1.27 -7.93
N LEU A 106 -10.79 1.58 -9.15
CA LEU A 106 -9.96 2.35 -10.07
C LEU A 106 -10.11 3.84 -9.76
N TRP A 107 -8.98 4.49 -9.50
CA TRP A 107 -8.94 5.94 -9.39
C TRP A 107 -8.38 6.54 -10.68
N GLU A 108 -9.26 7.07 -11.51
CA GLU A 108 -8.89 7.81 -12.70
C GLU A 108 -8.41 9.22 -12.31
N LYS A 109 -7.16 9.50 -12.62
CA LYS A 109 -6.59 10.85 -12.48
C LYS A 109 -6.75 11.59 -13.79
N ASN A 110 -7.71 12.49 -13.91
CA ASN A 110 -7.87 13.40 -15.05
C ASN A 110 -6.71 14.43 -15.12
N ASN A 111 -5.53 13.96 -15.45
CA ASN A 111 -4.35 14.78 -15.52
C ASN A 111 -3.87 14.87 -16.97
N TYR A 112 -4.39 15.82 -17.73
CA TYR A 112 -4.11 16.01 -19.15
C TYR A 112 -2.64 16.33 -19.47
N ASN A 113 -1.81 16.67 -18.49
CA ASN A 113 -0.41 17.06 -18.63
C ASN A 113 0.55 16.05 -17.97
N CYS A 114 0.28 14.76 -18.06
CA CYS A 114 1.21 13.78 -17.53
C CYS A 114 2.44 13.65 -18.46
N ALA A 115 3.61 14.03 -17.96
CA ALA A 115 4.87 13.90 -18.68
C ALA A 115 5.37 12.45 -18.81
N TYR A 116 4.78 11.52 -18.05
CA TYR A 116 5.17 10.12 -18.03
C TYR A 116 4.07 9.26 -18.65
N THR A 117 4.39 8.62 -19.76
CA THR A 117 3.56 7.59 -20.37
C THR A 117 4.07 6.22 -19.98
N ALA A 118 3.18 5.28 -19.67
CA ALA A 118 3.55 3.92 -19.30
C ALA A 118 4.25 3.14 -20.44
N TRP A 119 4.17 3.63 -21.66
CA TRP A 119 4.61 2.95 -22.89
C TRP A 119 5.38 3.91 -23.83
N GLY A 120 6.39 4.60 -23.29
CA GLY A 120 7.41 5.25 -24.11
C GLY A 120 6.94 5.93 -25.39
N GLY A 121 6.17 7.01 -25.32
CA GLY A 121 5.86 7.87 -26.47
C GLY A 121 4.52 7.64 -27.17
N LEU A 122 3.63 6.83 -26.65
CA LEU A 122 2.23 6.83 -27.08
C LEU A 122 1.50 8.01 -26.43
N GLU A 123 0.77 8.79 -27.20
CA GLU A 123 0.09 10.02 -26.77
C GLU A 123 -1.04 9.78 -25.76
N GLU A 124 -1.43 8.54 -25.53
CA GLU A 124 -2.44 8.16 -24.55
C GLU A 124 -1.80 7.76 -23.20
N SER A 125 -1.88 8.66 -22.26
CA SER A 125 -1.46 8.40 -20.88
C SER A 125 -2.51 7.57 -20.16
N PHE A 126 -2.23 6.30 -19.91
CA PHE A 126 -3.01 5.51 -18.96
C PHE A 126 -2.74 6.00 -17.54
N LYS A 127 -3.77 6.57 -16.91
CA LYS A 127 -3.69 7.19 -15.59
C LYS A 127 -4.59 6.43 -14.62
N THR A 128 -4.20 5.21 -14.30
CA THR A 128 -5.03 4.39 -13.43
C THR A 128 -4.29 4.10 -12.14
N ILE A 129 -4.83 4.56 -11.02
CA ILE A 129 -4.42 4.12 -9.69
C ILE A 129 -5.45 3.13 -9.20
N PHE A 130 -4.99 1.93 -8.88
CA PHE A 130 -5.82 0.89 -8.27
C PHE A 130 -5.90 1.13 -6.76
N LYS A 131 -7.08 1.10 -6.23
CA LYS A 131 -7.36 1.05 -4.81
C LYS A 131 -7.82 -0.35 -4.44
N ILE A 132 -7.05 -1.04 -3.66
CA ILE A 132 -7.39 -2.38 -3.20
C ILE A 132 -8.11 -2.25 -1.87
N HIS A 133 -9.31 -2.80 -1.80
CA HIS A 133 -10.12 -2.88 -0.60
C HIS A 133 -10.10 -4.32 -0.09
N LEU A 134 -9.52 -4.54 1.06
CA LEU A 134 -9.46 -5.85 1.68
C LEU A 134 -10.13 -5.79 3.05
N GLY A 135 -10.99 -6.76 3.35
CA GLY A 135 -11.66 -6.89 4.63
C GLY A 135 -11.26 -8.21 5.31
N VAL A 136 -11.27 -8.22 6.62
CA VAL A 136 -11.13 -9.44 7.43
C VAL A 136 -12.52 -10.08 7.56
N CYS A 137 -12.59 -11.40 7.40
CA CYS A 137 -13.79 -12.19 7.68
C CYS A 137 -13.98 -12.39 9.17
#